data_644091bb3d2671f30b1f9c41c358939c
#
_entry.id   644091bb3d2671f30b1f9c41c358939c
#
_cell.length_a   1.000
_cell.length_b   1.000
_cell.length_c   1.000
_cell.angle_alpha   90.00
_cell.angle_beta   90.00
_cell.angle_gamma   90.00
#
_symmetry.space_group_name_H-M   'P 1'
#
loop_
_entity.id
_entity.type
_entity.pdbx_description
1 polymer ?
#
loop_
_entity_poly.entity_id
_entity_poly.type
_entity_poly.pdbx_seq_one_letter_code
_entity_poly.pdbx_strand_id
1 'polypeptide(L)'
;YILPKEVVAVCHLIAETRGSKRPMTNVMLRGDPSVGKTAGARAIAAGLGLPYTFITCNAGTEMYNFIGDMMPVDSSATSESINAELFKNLPSATDISIDPVNAYMAITGVSKPDATEAECMTELFRKQLSLCADACKNGFKYVESPLVRAIRNGWVCELQEPSLITRPAVMPGLNGLLDETGCVVLPTGEMLHRHPDCIIISTLNIDLEGC
;
A
#
# COMPACT_ATOMS: atom_id res chain seq x y z
N TYR A 1 -14.67 -24.84 18.75
CA TYR A 1 -14.16 -25.33 17.45
C TYR A 1 -12.95 -26.24 17.72
N ILE A 2 -13.05 -27.49 17.29
CA ILE A 2 -11.92 -28.43 17.39
C ILE A 2 -11.05 -28.21 16.16
N LEU A 3 -9.79 -27.83 16.37
CA LEU A 3 -8.82 -27.63 15.29
C LEU A 3 -8.55 -28.97 14.59
N PRO A 4 -8.66 -29.05 13.25
CA PRO A 4 -8.20 -30.23 12.49
C PRO A 4 -6.72 -30.48 12.76
N LYS A 5 -6.33 -31.75 12.81
CA LYS A 5 -4.94 -32.17 13.05
C LYS A 5 -3.99 -31.59 11.99
N GLU A 6 -4.47 -31.44 10.77
CA GLU A 6 -3.77 -30.86 9.63
C GLU A 6 -3.39 -29.41 9.87
N VAL A 7 -4.30 -28.62 10.45
CA VAL A 7 -4.05 -27.20 10.79
C VAL A 7 -2.96 -27.11 11.87
N VAL A 8 -3.03 -27.96 12.89
CA VAL A 8 -2.00 -28.01 13.94
C VAL A 8 -0.64 -28.40 13.35
N ALA A 9 -0.60 -29.40 12.47
CA ALA A 9 0.64 -29.81 11.80
C ALA A 9 1.26 -28.70 10.95
N VAL A 10 0.44 -27.94 10.22
CA VAL A 10 0.90 -26.77 9.44
C VAL A 10 1.49 -25.69 10.35
N CYS A 11 0.86 -25.38 11.47
CA CYS A 11 1.41 -24.43 12.44
C CYS A 11 2.78 -24.87 12.96
N HIS A 12 2.94 -26.16 13.30
CA HIS A 12 4.23 -26.71 13.74
C HIS A 12 5.30 -26.61 12.65
N LEU A 13 4.99 -26.99 11.41
CA LEU A 13 5.92 -26.90 10.28
C LEU A 13 6.38 -25.47 10.01
N ILE A 14 5.47 -24.51 10.06
CA ILE A 14 5.81 -23.09 9.91
C ILE A 14 6.75 -22.65 11.05
N ALA A 15 6.40 -22.99 12.29
CA ALA A 15 7.19 -22.63 13.46
C ALA A 15 8.59 -23.27 13.44
N GLU A 16 8.71 -24.55 13.11
CA GLU A 16 9.97 -25.28 13.05
C GLU A 16 10.90 -24.80 11.92
N THR A 17 10.31 -24.41 10.77
CA THR A 17 11.09 -23.95 9.63
C THR A 17 11.44 -22.46 9.70
N ARG A 18 10.87 -21.71 10.64
CA ARG A 18 11.14 -20.28 10.84
C ARG A 18 12.63 -20.05 11.13
N GLY A 19 13.25 -19.18 10.36
CA GLY A 19 14.69 -18.91 10.46
C GLY A 19 15.60 -19.92 9.75
N SER A 20 15.04 -20.97 9.12
CA SER A 20 15.79 -21.86 8.24
C SER A 20 16.12 -21.17 6.90
N LYS A 21 17.01 -21.80 6.11
CA LYS A 21 17.31 -21.30 4.75
C LYS A 21 16.11 -21.30 3.80
N ARG A 22 15.12 -22.16 4.06
CA ARG A 22 13.89 -22.31 3.28
C ARG A 22 12.69 -22.43 4.23
N PRO A 23 12.21 -21.31 4.80
CA PRO A 23 11.06 -21.33 5.69
C PRO A 23 9.79 -21.65 4.90
N MET A 24 8.87 -22.35 5.55
CA MET A 24 7.54 -22.59 5.00
C MET A 24 6.70 -21.33 5.14
N THR A 25 6.59 -20.55 4.09
CA THR A 25 5.88 -19.26 4.06
C THR A 25 4.65 -19.28 3.14
N ASN A 26 4.50 -20.32 2.31
CA ASN A 26 3.35 -20.49 1.41
C ASN A 26 2.62 -21.79 1.76
N VAL A 27 1.30 -21.70 1.94
CA VAL A 27 0.43 -22.82 2.30
C VAL A 27 -0.73 -22.89 1.31
N MET A 28 -1.10 -24.09 0.90
CA MET A 28 -2.28 -24.33 0.10
C MET A 28 -3.26 -25.23 0.86
N LEU A 29 -4.47 -24.74 1.09
CA LEU A 29 -5.58 -25.48 1.66
C LEU A 29 -6.57 -25.83 0.54
N ARG A 30 -6.64 -27.10 0.17
CA ARG A 30 -7.53 -27.61 -0.86
C ARG A 30 -8.57 -28.53 -0.26
N GLY A 31 -9.81 -28.40 -0.66
CA GLY A 31 -10.91 -29.24 -0.16
C GLY A 31 -12.25 -28.81 -0.72
N ASP A 32 -13.31 -29.58 -0.41
CA ASP A 32 -14.66 -29.29 -0.85
C ASP A 32 -15.19 -27.94 -0.32
N PRO A 33 -16.21 -27.35 -0.94
CA PRO A 33 -16.88 -26.19 -0.40
C PRO A 33 -17.36 -26.45 1.04
N SER A 34 -17.31 -25.43 1.89
CA SER A 34 -17.81 -25.45 3.27
C SER A 34 -17.09 -26.39 4.26
N VAL A 35 -15.97 -27.04 3.89
CA VAL A 35 -15.18 -27.86 4.83
C VAL A 35 -14.38 -27.06 5.85
N GLY A 36 -14.45 -25.74 5.82
CA GLY A 36 -13.81 -24.88 6.80
C GLY A 36 -12.38 -24.40 6.44
N LYS A 37 -12.01 -24.34 5.14
CA LYS A 37 -10.69 -23.86 4.68
C LYS A 37 -10.35 -22.47 5.23
N THR A 38 -11.26 -21.52 5.11
CA THR A 38 -11.08 -20.15 5.66
C THR A 38 -10.99 -20.15 7.18
N ALA A 39 -11.77 -21.00 7.86
CA ALA A 39 -11.64 -21.16 9.31
C ALA A 39 -10.26 -21.74 9.68
N GLY A 40 -9.74 -22.68 8.87
CA GLY A 40 -8.40 -23.21 9.00
C GLY A 40 -7.31 -22.16 8.81
N ALA A 41 -7.42 -21.30 7.78
CA ALA A 41 -6.49 -20.20 7.55
C ALA A 41 -6.44 -19.19 8.72
N ARG A 42 -7.60 -18.83 9.26
CA ARG A 42 -7.70 -17.98 10.46
C ARG A 42 -7.12 -18.67 11.70
N ALA A 43 -7.34 -19.98 11.84
CA ALA A 43 -6.79 -20.75 12.95
C ALA A 43 -5.26 -20.84 12.88
N ILE A 44 -4.68 -20.98 11.68
CA ILE A 44 -3.22 -20.91 11.47
C ILE A 44 -2.69 -19.55 11.94
N ALA A 45 -3.31 -18.45 11.51
CA ALA A 45 -2.90 -17.11 11.94
C ALA A 45 -2.96 -16.94 13.46
N ALA A 46 -4.05 -17.39 14.08
CA ALA A 46 -4.23 -17.34 15.54
C ALA A 46 -3.18 -18.23 16.27
N GLY A 47 -2.92 -19.44 15.76
CA GLY A 47 -1.92 -20.35 16.31
C GLY A 47 -0.49 -19.83 16.22
N LEU A 48 -0.18 -19.00 15.21
CA LEU A 48 1.11 -18.35 15.03
C LEU A 48 1.20 -16.99 15.76
N GLY A 49 0.10 -16.50 16.32
CA GLY A 49 0.03 -15.17 16.94
C GLY A 49 0.19 -14.01 15.95
N LEU A 50 -0.14 -14.22 14.68
CA LEU A 50 0.00 -13.23 13.61
C LEU A 50 -1.37 -12.63 13.24
N PRO A 51 -1.41 -11.32 12.89
CA PRO A 51 -2.61 -10.72 12.31
C PRO A 51 -3.00 -11.40 11.00
N TYR A 52 -4.31 -11.42 10.73
CA TYR A 52 -4.88 -12.06 9.56
C TYR A 52 -5.56 -11.04 8.64
N THR A 53 -5.35 -11.20 7.34
CA THR A 53 -6.09 -10.49 6.29
C THR A 53 -6.39 -11.43 5.13
N PHE A 54 -7.24 -11.02 4.19
CA PHE A 54 -7.60 -11.86 3.05
C PHE A 54 -7.93 -11.04 1.81
N ILE A 55 -7.86 -11.70 0.66
CA ILE A 55 -8.34 -11.22 -0.64
C ILE A 55 -9.22 -12.33 -1.23
N THR A 56 -10.46 -11.99 -1.59
CA THR A 56 -11.34 -12.89 -2.34
C THR A 56 -11.11 -12.67 -3.84
N CYS A 57 -10.68 -13.73 -4.52
CA CYS A 57 -10.41 -13.71 -5.95
C CYS A 57 -11.66 -14.11 -6.74
N ASN A 58 -11.79 -13.55 -7.93
CA ASN A 58 -12.86 -13.85 -8.88
C ASN A 58 -12.36 -13.64 -10.32
N ALA A 59 -13.20 -13.88 -11.31
CA ALA A 59 -12.85 -13.74 -12.73
C ALA A 59 -12.39 -12.31 -13.11
N GLY A 60 -12.86 -11.28 -12.41
CA GLY A 60 -12.50 -9.88 -12.62
C GLY A 60 -11.29 -9.41 -11.80
N THR A 61 -10.64 -10.29 -11.04
CA THR A 61 -9.48 -9.92 -10.23
C THR A 61 -8.30 -9.55 -11.12
N GLU A 62 -7.73 -8.38 -10.86
CA GLU A 62 -6.59 -7.81 -11.58
C GLU A 62 -5.37 -7.60 -10.67
N MET A 63 -4.23 -7.27 -11.28
CA MET A 63 -2.96 -7.12 -10.54
C MET A 63 -3.04 -6.04 -9.45
N TYR A 64 -3.75 -4.94 -9.69
CA TYR A 64 -3.92 -3.86 -8.70
C TYR A 64 -4.64 -4.33 -7.42
N ASN A 65 -5.49 -5.35 -7.49
CA ASN A 65 -6.13 -5.92 -6.29
C ASN A 65 -5.10 -6.55 -5.33
N PHE A 66 -3.94 -6.98 -5.87
CA PHE A 66 -2.85 -7.56 -5.09
C PHE A 66 -1.79 -6.56 -4.69
N ILE A 67 -1.36 -5.68 -5.60
CA ILE A 67 -0.25 -4.75 -5.35
C ILE A 67 -0.70 -3.36 -4.93
N GLY A 68 -2.01 -3.11 -4.83
CA GLY A 68 -2.57 -1.78 -4.57
C GLY A 68 -2.68 -0.94 -5.82
N ASP A 69 -3.27 0.23 -5.69
CA ASP A 69 -3.61 1.10 -6.81
C ASP A 69 -3.34 2.57 -6.50
N MET A 70 -3.16 3.36 -7.56
CA MET A 70 -3.06 4.81 -7.49
C MET A 70 -4.46 5.40 -7.60
N MET A 71 -5.05 5.76 -6.47
CA MET A 71 -6.39 6.36 -6.44
C MET A 71 -6.31 7.88 -6.55
N PRO A 72 -7.18 8.52 -7.34
CA PRO A 72 -7.28 9.97 -7.33
C PRO A 72 -7.63 10.41 -5.91
N VAL A 73 -6.92 11.43 -5.43
CA VAL A 73 -7.31 12.11 -4.18
C VAL A 73 -8.57 12.91 -4.51
N ASP A 74 -9.67 12.59 -3.81
CA ASP A 74 -10.89 13.36 -3.93
C ASP A 74 -10.60 14.81 -3.54
N SER A 75 -10.43 15.65 -4.55
CA SER A 75 -10.35 17.10 -4.39
C SER A 75 -11.75 17.71 -4.18
N SER A 76 -12.55 17.07 -3.30
CA SER A 76 -13.80 17.67 -2.83
C SER A 76 -13.57 18.87 -1.90
N ALA A 77 -12.34 19.08 -1.43
CA ALA A 77 -11.88 20.38 -1.07
C ALA A 77 -11.78 21.19 -2.39
N THR A 78 -12.75 22.04 -2.64
CA THR A 78 -12.79 22.97 -3.77
C THR A 78 -11.40 23.58 -3.96
N SER A 79 -10.92 23.68 -5.21
CA SER A 79 -9.62 24.29 -5.55
C SER A 79 -9.43 25.66 -4.87
N GLU A 80 -10.51 26.35 -4.55
CA GLU A 80 -10.55 27.59 -3.78
C GLU A 80 -10.16 27.43 -2.30
N SER A 81 -10.59 26.35 -1.62
CA SER A 81 -10.25 26.12 -0.21
C SER A 81 -8.81 25.65 -0.02
N ILE A 82 -8.27 24.85 -0.96
CA ILE A 82 -6.86 24.44 -0.95
C ILE A 82 -5.97 25.67 -1.23
N ASN A 83 -6.32 26.49 -2.20
CA ASN A 83 -5.58 27.71 -2.50
C ASN A 83 -5.62 28.69 -1.33
N ALA A 84 -6.78 28.91 -0.70
CA ALA A 84 -6.90 29.80 0.44
C ALA A 84 -6.05 29.36 1.65
N GLU A 85 -5.94 28.04 1.90
CA GLU A 85 -5.16 27.51 3.02
C GLU A 85 -3.66 27.47 2.72
N LEU A 86 -3.27 27.10 1.49
CA LEU A 86 -1.87 27.08 1.04
C LEU A 86 -1.23 28.47 0.99
N PHE A 87 -2.01 29.51 0.65
CA PHE A 87 -1.49 30.87 0.51
C PHE A 87 -1.77 31.77 1.71
N LYS A 88 -2.48 31.27 2.73
CA LYS A 88 -2.92 32.02 3.92
C LYS A 88 -1.79 32.69 4.69
N ASN A 89 -0.59 32.13 4.63
CA ASN A 89 0.58 32.62 5.36
C ASN A 89 1.57 33.38 4.48
N LEU A 90 1.22 33.65 3.22
CA LEU A 90 2.07 34.44 2.34
C LEU A 90 1.68 35.91 2.43
N PRO A 91 2.66 36.83 2.42
CA PRO A 91 2.39 38.27 2.44
C PRO A 91 1.66 38.70 1.16
N SER A 92 0.75 39.67 1.30
CA SER A 92 0.05 40.27 0.18
C SER A 92 0.96 41.25 -0.58
N ALA A 93 0.56 41.66 -1.80
CA ALA A 93 1.29 42.65 -2.55
C ALA A 93 1.39 44.02 -1.79
N THR A 94 0.38 44.35 -0.98
CA THR A 94 0.38 45.52 -0.11
C THR A 94 1.42 45.39 1.02
N ASP A 95 1.54 44.22 1.62
CA ASP A 95 2.54 44.00 2.68
C ASP A 95 3.97 44.08 2.14
N ILE A 96 4.19 43.61 0.91
CA ILE A 96 5.49 43.69 0.21
C ILE A 96 5.86 45.14 -0.09
N SER A 97 4.90 45.98 -0.53
CA SER A 97 5.15 47.38 -0.81
C SER A 97 5.39 48.22 0.45
N ILE A 98 4.78 47.82 1.61
CA ILE A 98 4.95 48.54 2.87
C ILE A 98 6.28 48.18 3.54
N ASP A 99 6.61 46.88 3.61
CA ASP A 99 7.82 46.40 4.28
C ASP A 99 8.44 45.19 3.52
N PRO A 100 9.27 45.46 2.50
CA PRO A 100 9.91 44.44 1.70
C PRO A 100 10.82 43.48 2.51
N VAL A 101 11.46 44.00 3.56
CA VAL A 101 12.42 43.22 4.35
C VAL A 101 11.71 42.14 5.15
N ASN A 102 10.65 42.51 5.85
CA ASN A 102 9.84 41.52 6.61
C ASN A 102 9.07 40.59 5.67
N ALA A 103 8.58 41.09 4.55
CA ALA A 103 7.92 40.26 3.52
C ALA A 103 8.89 39.22 2.94
N TYR A 104 10.12 39.59 2.62
CA TYR A 104 11.14 38.67 2.13
C TYR A 104 11.44 37.54 3.17
N MET A 105 11.58 37.90 4.43
CA MET A 105 11.78 36.96 5.51
C MET A 105 10.59 35.99 5.67
N ALA A 106 9.36 36.50 5.54
CA ALA A 106 8.14 35.66 5.62
C ALA A 106 8.03 34.67 4.44
N ILE A 107 8.49 35.04 3.25
CA ILE A 107 8.46 34.17 2.06
C ILE A 107 9.56 33.12 2.10
N THR A 108 10.80 33.54 2.40
CA THR A 108 12.01 32.73 2.23
C THR A 108 12.54 32.10 3.53
N GLY A 109 12.15 32.64 4.69
CA GLY A 109 12.72 32.30 5.99
C GLY A 109 14.11 32.88 6.24
N VAL A 110 14.64 33.73 5.33
CA VAL A 110 15.98 34.31 5.41
C VAL A 110 15.86 35.84 5.55
N SER A 111 16.60 36.42 6.49
CA SER A 111 16.66 37.88 6.65
C SER A 111 17.57 38.50 5.59
N LYS A 112 17.04 39.44 4.81
CA LYS A 112 17.77 40.24 3.79
C LYS A 112 17.47 41.71 4.01
N PRO A 113 18.38 42.49 4.70
CA PRO A 113 18.12 43.87 5.07
C PRO A 113 17.94 44.83 3.89
N ASP A 114 18.44 44.49 2.72
CA ASP A 114 18.37 45.22 1.48
C ASP A 114 17.39 44.64 0.44
N ALA A 115 16.40 43.87 0.92
CA ALA A 115 15.40 43.25 0.05
C ALA A 115 14.56 44.34 -0.66
N THR A 116 14.43 44.18 -1.98
CA THR A 116 13.60 45.06 -2.80
C THR A 116 12.22 44.45 -3.06
N GLU A 117 11.23 45.28 -3.36
CA GLU A 117 9.88 44.86 -3.74
C GLU A 117 9.91 43.85 -4.92
N ALA A 118 10.74 44.09 -5.94
CA ALA A 118 10.87 43.22 -7.10
C ALA A 118 11.42 41.83 -6.74
N GLU A 119 12.38 41.78 -5.82
CA GLU A 119 12.92 40.50 -5.33
C GLU A 119 11.86 39.73 -4.51
N CYS A 120 11.11 40.41 -3.65
CA CYS A 120 10.02 39.79 -2.89
C CYS A 120 8.94 39.24 -3.80
N MET A 121 8.55 39.95 -4.85
CA MET A 121 7.57 39.50 -5.84
C MET A 121 8.08 38.24 -6.58
N THR A 122 9.36 38.24 -6.95
CA THR A 122 9.97 37.10 -7.63
C THR A 122 9.95 35.85 -6.73
N GLU A 123 10.34 35.97 -5.47
CA GLU A 123 10.33 34.87 -4.52
C GLU A 123 8.90 34.42 -4.16
N LEU A 124 7.94 35.36 -4.08
CA LEU A 124 6.54 35.05 -3.89
C LEU A 124 6.00 34.18 -5.05
N PHE A 125 6.24 34.58 -6.30
CA PHE A 125 5.86 33.76 -7.46
C PHE A 125 6.53 32.37 -7.47
N ARG A 126 7.82 32.30 -7.14
CA ARG A 126 8.54 31.03 -7.04
C ARG A 126 7.94 30.12 -5.98
N LYS A 127 7.59 30.67 -4.82
CA LYS A 127 6.95 29.94 -3.73
C LYS A 127 5.55 29.46 -4.12
N GLN A 128 4.76 30.31 -4.75
CA GLN A 128 3.42 29.95 -5.25
C GLN A 128 3.49 28.83 -6.31
N LEU A 129 4.42 28.92 -7.27
CA LEU A 129 4.65 27.88 -8.27
C LEU A 129 5.06 26.55 -7.63
N SER A 130 5.93 26.58 -6.62
CA SER A 130 6.33 25.39 -5.88
C SER A 130 5.14 24.74 -5.16
N LEU A 131 4.33 25.54 -4.45
CA LEU A 131 3.13 25.05 -3.75
C LEU A 131 2.09 24.48 -4.72
N CYS A 132 1.86 25.13 -5.86
CA CYS A 132 0.98 24.63 -6.90
C CYS A 132 1.52 23.32 -7.52
N ALA A 133 2.83 23.24 -7.78
CA ALA A 133 3.46 22.03 -8.30
C ALA A 133 3.36 20.86 -7.33
N ASP A 134 3.51 21.12 -6.04
CA ASP A 134 3.36 20.09 -4.99
C ASP A 134 1.89 19.68 -4.79
N ALA A 135 0.95 20.62 -4.90
CA ALA A 135 -0.49 20.32 -4.90
C ALA A 135 -0.90 19.49 -6.13
N CYS A 136 -0.32 19.77 -7.31
CA CYS A 136 -0.56 18.97 -8.51
C CYS A 136 0.07 17.55 -8.45
N LYS A 137 1.19 17.39 -7.75
CA LYS A 137 1.79 16.06 -7.51
C LYS A 137 0.93 15.18 -6.63
N ASN A 138 0.10 15.75 -5.78
CA ASN A 138 -0.78 15.02 -4.85
C ASN A 138 -2.12 14.59 -5.47
N GLY A 139 -2.27 14.67 -6.80
CA GLY A 139 -3.50 14.25 -7.49
C GLY A 139 -3.83 12.76 -7.39
N PHE A 140 -2.87 11.93 -7.03
CA PHE A 140 -3.04 10.49 -6.80
C PHE A 140 -2.37 10.07 -5.50
N LYS A 141 -3.08 9.22 -4.75
CA LYS A 141 -2.58 8.57 -3.54
C LYS A 141 -2.49 7.08 -3.78
N TYR A 142 -1.36 6.49 -3.45
CA TYR A 142 -1.24 5.05 -3.43
C TYR A 142 -2.02 4.45 -2.26
N VAL A 143 -2.89 3.47 -2.56
CA VAL A 143 -3.67 2.71 -1.58
C VAL A 143 -3.18 1.28 -1.57
N GLU A 144 -2.61 0.87 -0.45
CA GLU A 144 -2.09 -0.49 -0.29
C GLU A 144 -3.22 -1.52 -0.26
N SER A 145 -3.01 -2.63 -0.97
CA SER A 145 -3.88 -3.80 -0.87
C SER A 145 -3.72 -4.53 0.48
N PRO A 146 -4.63 -5.42 0.86
CA PRO A 146 -4.46 -6.31 2.01
C PRO A 146 -3.18 -7.16 1.91
N LEU A 147 -2.82 -7.63 0.70
CA LEU A 147 -1.60 -8.41 0.48
C LEU A 147 -0.34 -7.57 0.74
N VAL A 148 -0.26 -6.35 0.21
CA VAL A 148 0.87 -5.45 0.43
C VAL A 148 1.07 -5.18 1.93
N ARG A 149 -0.02 -4.92 2.65
CA ARG A 149 0.03 -4.75 4.11
C ARG A 149 0.55 -5.98 4.83
N ALA A 150 0.12 -7.16 4.43
CA ALA A 150 0.59 -8.43 5.01
C ALA A 150 2.08 -8.65 4.73
N ILE A 151 2.53 -8.41 3.50
CA ILE A 151 3.94 -8.55 3.09
C ILE A 151 4.83 -7.61 3.91
N ARG A 152 4.43 -6.35 4.05
CA ARG A 152 5.20 -5.32 4.75
C ARG A 152 5.30 -5.58 6.26
N ASN A 153 4.23 -6.09 6.87
CA ASN A 153 4.12 -6.21 8.33
C ASN A 153 4.27 -7.64 8.86
N GLY A 154 4.49 -8.64 8.00
CA GLY A 154 4.65 -10.02 8.45
C GLY A 154 3.34 -10.69 8.89
N TRP A 155 2.21 -10.36 8.27
CA TRP A 155 0.90 -10.93 8.59
C TRP A 155 0.60 -12.19 7.79
N VAL A 156 -0.46 -12.89 8.18
CA VAL A 156 -1.06 -13.96 7.36
C VAL A 156 -2.03 -13.34 6.37
N CYS A 157 -1.84 -13.64 5.07
CA CYS A 157 -2.76 -13.24 4.01
C CYS A 157 -3.36 -14.47 3.34
N GLU A 158 -4.68 -14.60 3.38
CA GLU A 158 -5.40 -15.64 2.64
C GLU A 158 -5.80 -15.13 1.26
N LEU A 159 -5.44 -15.86 0.22
CA LEU A 159 -5.95 -15.71 -1.14
C LEU A 159 -7.06 -16.74 -1.34
N GLN A 160 -8.30 -16.25 -1.33
CA GLN A 160 -9.49 -17.11 -1.48
C GLN A 160 -9.79 -17.34 -2.96
N GLU A 161 -9.83 -18.61 -3.36
CA GLU A 161 -10.17 -19.08 -4.70
C GLU A 161 -9.34 -18.42 -5.83
N PRO A 162 -7.99 -18.36 -5.75
CA PRO A 162 -7.16 -17.74 -6.79
C PRO A 162 -7.27 -18.44 -8.15
N SER A 163 -7.78 -19.67 -8.20
CA SER A 163 -8.06 -20.42 -9.43
C SER A 163 -9.19 -19.82 -10.28
N LEU A 164 -10.06 -18.98 -9.69
CA LEU A 164 -11.11 -18.27 -10.41
C LEU A 164 -10.60 -17.08 -11.25
N ILE A 165 -9.34 -16.72 -11.10
CA ILE A 165 -8.74 -15.62 -11.88
C ILE A 165 -8.59 -16.07 -13.33
N THR A 166 -9.30 -15.41 -14.23
CA THR A 166 -9.28 -15.74 -15.66
C THR A 166 -8.20 -15.00 -16.44
N ARG A 167 -7.62 -13.93 -15.88
CA ARG A 167 -6.57 -13.14 -16.53
C ARG A 167 -5.20 -13.82 -16.39
N PRO A 168 -4.59 -14.31 -17.48
CA PRO A 168 -3.40 -15.15 -17.41
C PRO A 168 -2.15 -14.43 -16.88
N ALA A 169 -2.11 -13.10 -16.91
CA ALA A 169 -0.95 -12.31 -16.47
C ALA A 169 -0.91 -12.06 -14.95
N VAL A 170 -2.03 -12.26 -14.22
CA VAL A 170 -2.13 -11.88 -12.80
C VAL A 170 -1.28 -12.80 -11.92
N MET A 171 -1.46 -14.12 -12.01
CA MET A 171 -0.71 -15.07 -11.19
C MET A 171 0.79 -15.06 -11.47
N PRO A 172 1.25 -15.07 -12.75
CA PRO A 172 2.67 -14.90 -13.06
C PRO A 172 3.28 -13.61 -12.51
N GLY A 173 2.50 -12.52 -12.45
CA GLY A 173 2.95 -11.25 -11.86
C GLY A 173 3.27 -11.34 -10.35
N LEU A 174 2.73 -12.36 -9.65
CA LEU A 174 3.03 -12.63 -8.25
C LEU A 174 4.15 -13.65 -8.03
N ASN A 175 4.70 -14.26 -9.08
CA ASN A 175 5.72 -15.30 -8.94
C ASN A 175 6.93 -14.83 -8.14
N GLY A 176 7.45 -13.61 -8.41
CA GLY A 176 8.57 -13.06 -7.67
C GLY A 176 8.31 -12.92 -6.16
N LEU A 177 7.05 -12.74 -5.76
CA LEU A 177 6.65 -12.68 -4.36
C LEU A 177 6.55 -14.08 -3.72
N LEU A 178 6.14 -15.08 -4.51
CA LEU A 178 5.87 -16.43 -4.03
C LEU A 178 7.10 -17.35 -4.09
N ASP A 179 8.13 -16.96 -4.86
CA ASP A 179 9.39 -17.68 -4.96
C ASP A 179 10.44 -17.24 -3.91
N GLU A 180 11.69 -17.70 -4.08
CA GLU A 180 12.80 -17.40 -3.17
C GLU A 180 13.21 -15.91 -3.20
N THR A 181 12.88 -15.15 -4.23
CA THR A 181 13.21 -13.71 -4.32
C THR A 181 12.34 -12.89 -3.37
N GLY A 182 11.12 -13.33 -3.10
CA GLY A 182 10.23 -12.77 -2.11
C GLY A 182 9.96 -11.27 -2.30
N CYS A 183 9.90 -10.79 -3.55
CA CYS A 183 9.71 -9.35 -3.80
C CYS A 183 8.67 -9.07 -4.90
N VAL A 184 8.11 -7.87 -4.85
CA VAL A 184 7.19 -7.34 -5.85
C VAL A 184 7.42 -5.85 -6.04
N VAL A 185 7.27 -5.35 -7.26
CA VAL A 185 7.34 -3.93 -7.58
C VAL A 185 5.94 -3.32 -7.46
N LEU A 186 5.81 -2.28 -6.65
CA LEU A 186 4.56 -1.55 -6.43
C LEU A 186 4.32 -0.50 -7.53
N PRO A 187 3.07 -0.02 -7.73
CA PRO A 187 2.77 1.08 -8.67
C PRO A 187 3.56 2.37 -8.39
N THR A 188 4.05 2.55 -7.18
CA THR A 188 4.91 3.67 -6.78
C THR A 188 6.35 3.55 -7.30
N GLY A 189 6.73 2.40 -7.87
CA GLY A 189 8.12 2.07 -8.23
C GLY A 189 8.94 1.49 -7.07
N GLU A 190 8.39 1.41 -5.87
CA GLU A 190 9.03 0.76 -4.72
C GLU A 190 9.14 -0.75 -4.94
N MET A 191 10.33 -1.31 -4.70
CA MET A 191 10.51 -2.76 -4.62
C MET A 191 10.24 -3.18 -3.17
N LEU A 192 9.12 -3.87 -2.96
CA LEU A 192 8.71 -4.37 -1.65
C LEU A 192 9.22 -5.80 -1.46
N HIS A 193 10.02 -6.01 -0.43
CA HIS A 193 10.46 -7.33 0.01
C HIS A 193 9.51 -7.93 1.03
N ARG A 194 9.26 -9.21 0.90
CA ARG A 194 8.40 -9.96 1.82
C ARG A 194 9.03 -10.07 3.21
N HIS A 195 8.27 -9.70 4.22
CA HIS A 195 8.68 -9.88 5.60
C HIS A 195 8.86 -11.37 5.92
N PRO A 196 9.90 -11.79 6.65
CA PRO A 196 10.16 -13.21 6.95
C PRO A 196 8.99 -13.93 7.63
N ASP A 197 8.19 -13.22 8.40
CA ASP A 197 7.03 -13.75 9.11
C ASP A 197 5.75 -13.74 8.27
N CYS A 198 5.77 -13.18 7.06
CA CYS A 198 4.59 -13.13 6.22
C CYS A 198 4.26 -14.52 5.67
N ILE A 199 3.06 -15.02 5.97
CA ILE A 199 2.55 -16.30 5.48
C ILE A 199 1.43 -16.02 4.46
N ILE A 200 1.54 -16.63 3.28
CA ILE A 200 0.50 -16.58 2.25
C ILE A 200 -0.21 -17.92 2.22
N ILE A 201 -1.53 -17.92 2.41
CA ILE A 201 -2.37 -19.10 2.38
C ILE A 201 -3.32 -19.00 1.19
N SER A 202 -3.27 -19.97 0.27
CA SER A 202 -4.24 -20.08 -0.82
C SER A 202 -5.30 -21.12 -0.45
N THR A 203 -6.59 -20.74 -0.55
CA THR A 203 -7.70 -21.67 -0.34
C THR A 203 -8.38 -21.97 -1.66
N LEU A 204 -8.52 -23.26 -2.00
CA LEU A 204 -9.01 -23.74 -3.30
C LEU A 204 -10.10 -24.79 -3.11
N ASN A 205 -11.11 -24.74 -3.96
CA ASN A 205 -12.07 -25.85 -4.09
C ASN A 205 -11.48 -26.99 -4.94
N ILE A 206 -11.89 -28.24 -4.68
CA ILE A 206 -11.41 -29.42 -5.40
C ILE A 206 -12.05 -29.46 -6.80
N ASP A 207 -13.33 -29.11 -6.89
CA ASP A 207 -14.11 -29.20 -8.12
C ASP A 207 -14.08 -27.87 -8.90
N LEU A 208 -13.14 -27.78 -9.83
CA LEU A 208 -13.14 -26.79 -10.89
C LEU A 208 -13.81 -27.32 -12.17
N GLU A 209 -14.40 -28.53 -12.11
CA GLU A 209 -15.19 -29.09 -13.22
C GLU A 209 -16.57 -28.45 -13.19
N GLY A 210 -16.73 -27.28 -13.83
CA GLY A 210 -18.03 -26.67 -13.99
C GLY A 210 -18.11 -25.15 -13.83
N CYS A 211 -17.00 -24.45 -13.87
CA CYS A 211 -17.00 -22.98 -14.02
C CYS A 211 -16.66 -22.60 -15.47
#